data_50e5e71445579bc630fdc77521f8ecc9
#
_entry.id   50e5e71445579bc630fdc77521f8ecc9
#
_cell.length_a   1.000
_cell.length_b   1.000
_cell.length_c   1.000
_cell.angle_alpha   90.00
_cell.angle_beta   90.00
_cell.angle_gamma   90.00
#
_symmetry.space_group_name_H-M   'P 1'
#
loop_
_entity.id
_entity.type
_entity.pdbx_description
1 polymer ?
#
loop_
_entity_poly.entity_id
_entity_poly.type
_entity_poly.pdbx_seq_one_letter_code
_entity_poly.pdbx_strand_id
1 'polypeptide(L)'
;RVQVVDLSKSVQDSLLSKVRASLRKEYNFPRAGKMMGVPCVFSTEPPVYPNPDGTVCANRAQMGDHEGSLKLNCEWGFGAATFVTGAFGFAIAGEVVRQLVDADLA
;
A
#
# COMPACT_ATOMS: atom_id res chain seq x y z
N ARG A 1 -11.64 6.61 3.79
CA ARG A 1 -10.20 6.47 3.94
C ARG A 1 -9.63 5.39 3.04
N VAL A 2 -10.37 4.31 2.80
CA VAL A 2 -10.00 3.30 1.81
C VAL A 2 -10.31 3.84 0.42
N GLN A 3 -9.32 3.82 -0.47
CA GLN A 3 -9.47 4.32 -1.83
C GLN A 3 -8.97 3.30 -2.85
N VAL A 4 -9.57 3.33 -4.02
CA VAL A 4 -9.15 2.56 -5.19
C VAL A 4 -8.72 3.56 -6.25
N VAL A 5 -7.43 3.62 -6.52
CA VAL A 5 -6.86 4.56 -7.50
C VAL A 5 -5.72 3.88 -8.26
N ASP A 6 -5.24 4.53 -9.31
CA ASP A 6 -4.04 4.06 -9.99
C ASP A 6 -2.83 4.05 -9.05
N LEU A 7 -1.96 3.08 -9.19
CA LEU A 7 -0.78 2.90 -8.34
C LEU A 7 0.11 4.15 -8.33
N SER A 8 0.15 4.90 -9.42
CA SER A 8 0.91 6.15 -9.51
C SER A 8 0.46 7.20 -8.52
N LYS A 9 -0.77 7.09 -8.02
CA LYS A 9 -1.39 8.08 -7.10
C LYS A 9 -1.48 7.59 -5.66
N SER A 10 -0.98 6.39 -5.36
CA SER A 10 -1.03 5.87 -4.00
C SER A 10 -0.12 6.68 -3.06
N VAL A 11 -0.59 6.88 -1.83
CA VAL A 11 0.13 7.58 -0.77
C VAL A 11 0.01 6.81 0.54
N GLN A 12 0.85 7.12 1.50
CA GLN A 12 0.79 6.59 2.86
C GLN A 12 0.92 5.06 2.97
N ASP A 13 1.39 4.39 1.93
CA ASP A 13 1.55 2.94 1.94
C ASP A 13 2.95 2.57 1.47
N SER A 14 3.76 2.07 2.41
CA SER A 14 5.16 1.73 2.15
C SER A 14 5.31 0.56 1.20
N LEU A 15 4.41 -0.42 1.28
CA LEU A 15 4.45 -1.59 0.41
C LEU A 15 4.14 -1.18 -1.03
N LEU A 16 3.08 -0.42 -1.25
CA LEU A 16 2.72 0.06 -2.58
C LEU A 16 3.80 0.96 -3.17
N SER A 17 4.45 1.78 -2.34
CA SER A 17 5.58 2.59 -2.78
C SER A 17 6.73 1.74 -3.31
N LYS A 18 7.03 0.63 -2.64
CA LYS A 18 8.08 -0.30 -3.09
C LYS A 18 7.67 -1.05 -4.35
N VAL A 19 6.43 -1.48 -4.43
CA VAL A 19 5.90 -2.14 -5.64
C VAL A 19 5.97 -1.19 -6.82
N ARG A 20 5.55 0.05 -6.65
CA ARG A 20 5.61 1.08 -7.70
C ARG A 20 7.04 1.29 -8.20
N ALA A 21 7.99 1.43 -7.28
CA ALA A 21 9.41 1.63 -7.63
C ALA A 21 9.96 0.41 -8.37
N SER A 22 9.64 -0.79 -7.93
CA SER A 22 10.10 -2.03 -8.56
C SER A 22 9.54 -2.20 -9.96
N LEU A 23 8.26 -1.92 -10.16
CA LEU A 23 7.65 -2.00 -11.48
C LEU A 23 8.28 -1.01 -12.47
N ARG A 24 8.59 0.19 -12.01
CA ARG A 24 9.26 1.19 -12.85
C ARG A 24 10.69 0.81 -13.19
N LYS A 25 11.40 0.25 -12.21
CA LYS A 25 12.81 -0.10 -12.38
C LYS A 25 13.01 -1.36 -13.22
N GLU A 26 12.24 -2.40 -12.94
CA GLU A 26 12.48 -3.74 -13.48
C GLU A 26 11.59 -4.10 -14.66
N TYR A 27 10.41 -3.50 -14.75
CA TYR A 27 9.40 -3.85 -15.75
C TYR A 27 9.04 -2.67 -16.66
N ASN A 28 9.80 -1.60 -16.59
CA ASN A 28 9.67 -0.44 -17.48
C ASN A 28 8.27 0.20 -17.48
N PHE A 29 7.61 0.21 -16.33
CA PHE A 29 6.31 0.87 -16.17
C PHE A 29 6.46 2.39 -16.28
N PRO A 30 5.37 3.13 -16.64
CA PRO A 30 5.44 4.59 -16.77
C PRO A 30 5.99 5.28 -15.53
N ARG A 31 6.81 6.30 -15.75
CA ARG A 31 7.48 7.07 -14.69
C ARG A 31 6.55 8.11 -14.06
N ALA A 32 7.08 8.82 -13.06
CA ALA A 32 6.34 9.83 -12.31
C ALA A 32 5.59 10.80 -13.24
N GLY A 33 4.39 11.17 -12.83
CA GLY A 33 3.51 12.04 -13.61
C GLY A 33 2.63 11.33 -14.61
N LYS A 34 2.81 10.04 -14.83
CA LYS A 34 1.99 9.25 -15.77
C LYS A 34 1.27 8.13 -15.05
N MET A 35 0.09 7.79 -15.54
CA MET A 35 -0.69 6.67 -15.03
C MET A 35 0.01 5.36 -15.33
N MET A 36 0.00 4.45 -14.37
CA MET A 36 0.63 3.13 -14.53
C MET A 36 -0.34 2.08 -15.07
N GLY A 37 -1.65 2.33 -14.98
CA GLY A 37 -2.66 1.38 -15.42
C GLY A 37 -2.89 0.23 -14.45
N VAL A 38 -2.42 0.35 -13.21
CA VAL A 38 -2.56 -0.68 -12.17
C VAL A 38 -3.43 -0.09 -11.05
N PRO A 39 -4.70 -0.50 -10.94
CA PRO A 39 -5.52 -0.06 -9.81
C PRO A 39 -5.00 -0.70 -8.52
N CYS A 40 -5.00 0.07 -7.46
CA CYS A 40 -4.60 -0.40 -6.14
C CYS A 40 -5.55 0.10 -5.08
N VAL A 41 -5.57 -0.61 -3.95
CA VAL A 41 -6.37 -0.26 -2.78
C VAL A 41 -5.41 0.15 -1.67
N PHE A 42 -5.67 1.31 -1.07
CA PHE A 42 -4.87 1.79 0.05
C PHE A 42 -5.70 2.67 0.97
N SER A 43 -5.15 2.98 2.13
CA SER A 43 -5.76 3.93 3.07
C SER A 43 -5.01 5.24 3.04
N THR A 44 -5.75 6.35 3.10
CA THR A 44 -5.17 7.69 3.21
C THR A 44 -4.67 8.00 4.62
N GLU A 45 -4.89 7.11 5.57
CA GLU A 45 -4.42 7.30 6.94
C GLU A 45 -2.90 7.17 7.00
N PRO A 46 -2.21 8.09 7.71
CA PRO A 46 -0.78 7.93 7.94
C PRO A 46 -0.51 6.65 8.74
N PRO A 47 0.53 5.89 8.38
CA PRO A 47 0.88 4.70 9.15
C PRO A 47 1.38 5.06 10.53
N VAL A 48 1.18 4.16 11.48
CA VAL A 48 1.77 4.24 12.81
C VAL A 48 2.66 3.02 13.03
N TYR A 49 3.69 3.17 13.84
CA TYR A 49 4.70 2.14 14.05
C TYR A 49 4.78 1.79 15.53
N PRO A 50 4.95 0.50 15.87
CA PRO A 50 5.08 0.09 17.26
C PRO A 50 6.44 0.49 17.81
N ASN A 51 6.45 0.92 19.07
CA ASN A 51 7.66 1.10 19.85
C ASN A 51 7.90 -0.13 20.75
N PRO A 52 9.16 -0.38 21.17
CA PRO A 52 9.46 -1.49 22.07
C PRO A 52 8.72 -1.45 23.41
N ASP A 53 8.28 -0.28 23.86
CA ASP A 53 7.56 -0.10 25.13
C ASP A 53 6.04 -0.33 25.01
N GLY A 54 5.55 -0.70 23.83
CA GLY A 54 4.14 -0.93 23.58
C GLY A 54 3.36 0.28 23.12
N THR A 55 3.99 1.46 23.05
CA THR A 55 3.36 2.65 22.48
C THR A 55 3.54 2.67 20.96
N VAL A 56 2.92 3.63 20.28
CA VAL A 56 3.05 3.77 18.84
C VAL A 56 3.62 5.13 18.48
N CYS A 57 4.30 5.21 17.35
CA CYS A 57 4.81 6.47 16.82
C CYS A 57 4.39 6.64 15.36
N ALA A 58 4.28 7.92 14.96
CA ALA A 58 3.90 8.27 13.59
C ALA A 58 5.10 8.37 12.64
N ASN A 59 6.32 8.30 13.17
CA ASN A 59 7.54 8.44 12.38
C ASN A 59 8.42 7.19 12.53
N ARG A 60 8.70 6.55 11.43
CA ARG A 60 9.53 5.35 11.41
C ARG A 60 10.95 5.61 11.94
N ALA A 61 11.46 6.80 11.78
CA ALA A 61 12.78 7.18 12.29
C ALA A 61 12.83 7.15 13.82
N GLN A 62 11.70 7.25 14.51
CA GLN A 62 11.60 7.20 15.96
C GLN A 62 11.67 5.77 16.52
N MET A 63 11.62 4.78 15.67
CA MET A 63 11.69 3.37 16.08
C MET A 63 13.10 2.94 16.54
N GLY A 64 14.08 3.80 16.40
CA GLY A 64 15.47 3.50 16.75
C GLY A 64 16.25 2.81 15.65
N ASP A 65 17.54 2.60 15.90
CA ASP A 65 18.47 1.99 14.95
C ASP A 65 18.28 0.46 14.94
N HIS A 66 17.27 0.02 14.25
CA HIS A 66 17.09 -1.41 14.00
C HIS A 66 17.59 -1.74 12.61
N GLU A 67 18.67 -2.48 12.53
CA GLU A 67 19.14 -3.01 11.26
C GLU A 67 18.03 -3.83 10.62
N GLY A 68 17.81 -3.63 9.33
CA GLY A 68 16.77 -4.34 8.63
C GLY A 68 15.38 -3.73 8.73
N SER A 69 15.25 -2.51 9.25
CA SER A 69 13.96 -1.80 9.30
C SER A 69 13.34 -1.59 7.92
N LEU A 70 14.11 -1.79 6.87
CA LEU A 70 13.63 -1.73 5.49
C LEU A 70 13.02 -3.04 5.00
N LYS A 71 13.09 -4.12 5.79
CA LYS A 71 12.48 -5.40 5.43
C LYS A 71 10.97 -5.35 5.63
N LEU A 72 10.27 -6.01 4.72
CA LEU A 72 8.81 -6.14 4.78
C LEU A 72 8.44 -7.26 5.73
N ASN A 73 8.31 -6.97 7.02
CA ASN A 73 7.88 -7.93 8.03
C ASN A 73 7.04 -7.25 9.10
N CYS A 74 6.39 -8.04 9.94
CA CYS A 74 5.48 -7.54 10.98
C CYS A 74 6.22 -6.79 12.09
N GLU A 75 7.49 -7.04 12.30
CA GLU A 75 8.29 -6.37 13.33
C GLU A 75 8.47 -4.88 13.05
N TRP A 76 8.39 -4.50 11.78
CA TRP A 76 8.65 -3.14 11.32
C TRP A 76 7.39 -2.40 10.86
N GLY A 77 6.23 -2.86 11.29
CA GLY A 77 4.98 -2.20 10.99
C GLY A 77 4.34 -2.59 9.66
N PHE A 78 4.74 -3.73 9.08
CA PHE A 78 4.09 -4.27 7.89
C PHE A 78 3.01 -5.30 8.22
N GLY A 79 2.75 -5.53 9.51
CA GLY A 79 1.61 -6.32 9.94
C GLY A 79 0.31 -5.54 9.76
N ALA A 80 -0.79 -6.25 9.69
CA ALA A 80 -2.11 -5.65 9.53
C ALA A 80 -3.12 -6.29 10.49
N ALA A 81 -4.05 -5.49 10.99
CA ALA A 81 -5.20 -6.01 11.71
C ALA A 81 -6.16 -6.65 10.71
N THR A 82 -6.79 -7.75 11.09
CA THR A 82 -7.68 -8.53 10.23
C THR A 82 -8.79 -7.67 9.62
N PHE A 83 -9.37 -6.76 10.39
CA PHE A 83 -10.45 -5.90 9.89
C PHE A 83 -9.95 -4.91 8.82
N VAL A 84 -8.71 -4.46 8.89
CA VAL A 84 -8.11 -3.60 7.86
C VAL A 84 -7.86 -4.42 6.58
N THR A 85 -7.23 -5.57 6.72
CA THR A 85 -6.97 -6.48 5.59
C THR A 85 -8.28 -6.92 4.94
N GLY A 86 -9.31 -7.22 5.74
CA GLY A 86 -10.63 -7.58 5.24
C GLY A 86 -11.28 -6.46 4.44
N ALA A 87 -11.24 -5.23 4.94
CA ALA A 87 -11.78 -4.07 4.24
C ALA A 87 -11.08 -3.87 2.87
N PHE A 88 -9.76 -4.00 2.83
CA PHE A 88 -8.99 -3.90 1.59
C PHE A 88 -9.35 -5.03 0.63
N GLY A 89 -9.49 -6.27 1.13
CA GLY A 89 -9.87 -7.43 0.32
C GLY A 89 -11.24 -7.26 -0.31
N PHE A 90 -12.23 -6.77 0.43
CA PHE A 90 -13.56 -6.50 -0.12
C PHE A 90 -13.52 -5.37 -1.15
N ALA A 91 -12.74 -4.32 -0.93
CA ALA A 91 -12.58 -3.25 -1.92
C ALA A 91 -11.93 -3.77 -3.21
N ILE A 92 -10.94 -4.64 -3.11
CA ILE A 92 -10.30 -5.27 -4.27
C ILE A 92 -11.30 -6.14 -5.02
N ALA A 93 -12.06 -6.97 -4.31
CA ALA A 93 -13.09 -7.81 -4.92
C ALA A 93 -14.13 -6.98 -5.68
N GLY A 94 -14.58 -5.88 -5.08
CA GLY A 94 -15.49 -4.95 -5.73
C GLY A 94 -14.91 -4.35 -7.01
N GLU A 95 -13.65 -3.98 -6.99
CA GLU A 95 -12.97 -3.44 -8.18
C GLU A 95 -12.87 -4.50 -9.29
N VAL A 96 -12.57 -5.76 -8.95
CA VAL A 96 -12.54 -6.85 -9.94
C VAL A 96 -13.90 -7.01 -10.59
N VAL A 97 -14.98 -7.04 -9.80
CA VAL A 97 -16.35 -7.15 -10.34
C VAL A 97 -16.65 -5.96 -11.24
N ARG A 98 -16.31 -4.75 -10.84
CA ARG A 98 -16.52 -3.56 -11.66
C ARG A 98 -15.83 -3.66 -13.01
N GLN A 99 -14.58 -4.09 -13.03
CA GLN A 99 -13.82 -4.26 -14.28
C GLN A 99 -14.44 -5.31 -15.19
N LEU A 100 -14.91 -6.42 -14.63
CA LEU A 100 -15.56 -7.47 -15.42
C LEU A 100 -16.87 -6.99 -16.03
N VAL A 101 -17.67 -6.23 -15.27
CA VAL A 101 -18.92 -5.65 -15.77
C VAL A 101 -18.64 -4.63 -16.86
N ASP A 102 -17.68 -3.74 -16.66
CA ASP A 102 -17.31 -2.73 -17.66
C ASP A 102 -16.79 -3.37 -18.95
N ALA A 103 -16.05 -4.47 -18.83
CA ALA A 103 -15.56 -5.20 -20.00
C ALA A 103 -16.72 -5.82 -20.82
N ASP A 104 -17.76 -6.32 -20.15
CA ASP A 104 -18.95 -6.86 -20.83
C ASP A 104 -19.77 -5.77 -21.52
N LEU A 105 -19.74 -4.54 -21.00
CA LEU A 105 -20.48 -3.41 -21.57
C LEU A 105 -19.69 -2.72 -22.69
N ALA A 106 -18.40 -2.98 -22.78
CA ALA A 106 -17.57 -2.40 -23.85
C ALA A 106 -17.68 -3.19 -25.19
#